data_91d7fd7275f02968b63095711188554e
#
_entry.id   91d7fd7275f02968b63095711188554e
#
_cell.length_a   1.000
_cell.length_b   1.000
_cell.length_c   1.000
_cell.angle_alpha   90.00
_cell.angle_beta   90.00
_cell.angle_gamma   90.00
#
_symmetry.space_group_name_H-M   'P 1'
#
loop_
_entity.id
_entity.type
_entity.pdbx_description
1 polymer ?
#
loop_
_entity_poly.entity_id
_entity_poly.type
_entity_poly.pdbx_seq_one_letter_code
_entity_poly.pdbx_strand_id
1 'polypeptide(L)'
;HAQDVAALLDERDRIGRDLHDFAIQQLFATGMALDAAKQKVAAGQADPSSIEALIDSSLASIDEAVRQIRTIVHNLRERDKAVGLVERIRRESSLTRSALGFAPSLVITLDGRAINSDLDNELVVIDEFDGRVDPDLSDDVVAIVREGLSNIARHAHATAATVCVDVSGQGKTGRVRITINDDGRGIDPSRTRNSGLANMAERARRHHGSFDADSGDGGVGTQIRWIAPLEG
;
A
#
# COMPACT_ATOMS: atom_id res chain seq x y z
N HIS A 1 7.87 -13.59 -18.96
CA HIS A 1 7.58 -13.30 -17.52
C HIS A 1 8.44 -12.17 -16.94
N ALA A 2 9.77 -12.13 -17.10
CA ALA A 2 10.60 -11.03 -16.59
C ALA A 2 10.38 -9.72 -17.36
N GLN A 3 10.04 -9.79 -18.65
CA GLN A 3 9.72 -8.64 -19.49
C GLN A 3 8.34 -8.06 -19.14
N ASP A 4 7.39 -8.88 -18.75
CA ASP A 4 6.04 -8.43 -18.37
C ASP A 4 6.06 -7.70 -17.02
N VAL A 5 6.87 -8.15 -16.07
CA VAL A 5 7.08 -7.48 -14.78
C VAL A 5 7.78 -6.13 -14.96
N ALA A 6 8.81 -6.07 -15.82
CA ALA A 6 9.49 -4.81 -16.13
C ALA A 6 8.56 -3.79 -16.79
N ALA A 7 7.70 -4.23 -17.73
CA ALA A 7 6.72 -3.37 -18.38
C ALA A 7 5.67 -2.82 -17.41
N LEU A 8 5.23 -3.63 -16.45
CA LEU A 8 4.29 -3.20 -15.41
C LEU A 8 4.90 -2.22 -14.40
N LEU A 9 6.18 -2.39 -14.08
CA LEU A 9 6.92 -1.46 -13.22
C LEU A 9 7.12 -0.11 -13.92
N ASP A 10 7.52 -0.13 -15.20
CA ASP A 10 7.67 1.08 -16.01
C ASP A 10 6.34 1.84 -16.15
N GLU A 11 5.23 1.14 -16.33
CA GLU A 11 3.89 1.73 -16.43
C GLU A 11 3.46 2.37 -15.10
N ARG A 12 3.71 1.73 -13.96
CA ARG A 12 3.41 2.28 -12.64
C ARG A 12 4.23 3.52 -12.33
N ASP A 13 5.52 3.49 -12.66
CA ASP A 13 6.40 4.66 -12.50
C ASP A 13 6.01 5.81 -13.44
N ARG A 14 5.52 5.49 -14.65
CA ARG A 14 4.98 6.47 -15.58
C ARG A 14 3.72 7.12 -15.01
N ILE A 15 2.76 6.31 -14.53
CA ILE A 15 1.52 6.84 -13.96
C ILE A 15 1.78 7.63 -12.69
N GLY A 16 2.71 7.18 -11.84
CA GLY A 16 3.14 7.93 -10.66
C GLY A 16 3.72 9.29 -11.00
N ARG A 17 4.53 9.38 -12.06
CA ARG A 17 5.06 10.65 -12.59
C ARG A 17 3.96 11.50 -13.20
N ASP A 18 3.10 10.95 -14.04
CA ASP A 18 1.98 11.67 -14.67
C ASP A 18 1.04 12.25 -13.61
N LEU A 19 0.74 11.49 -12.55
CA LEU A 19 -0.08 11.95 -11.43
C LEU A 19 0.61 13.05 -10.61
N HIS A 20 1.89 12.87 -10.32
CA HIS A 20 2.68 13.83 -9.58
C HIS A 20 2.80 15.13 -10.36
N ASP A 21 3.12 15.07 -11.65
CA ASP A 21 3.27 16.24 -12.49
C ASP A 21 1.94 16.98 -12.69
N PHE A 22 0.85 16.24 -12.87
CA PHE A 22 -0.48 16.81 -12.95
C PHE A 22 -0.91 17.49 -11.64
N ALA A 23 -0.76 16.79 -10.50
CA ALA A 23 -1.14 17.32 -9.19
C ALA A 23 -0.31 18.56 -8.83
N ILE A 24 1.01 18.54 -9.10
CA ILE A 24 1.90 19.69 -8.86
C ILE A 24 1.51 20.86 -9.75
N GLN A 25 1.28 20.64 -11.05
CA GLN A 25 0.90 21.71 -11.97
C GLN A 25 -0.41 22.39 -11.56
N GLN A 26 -1.43 21.62 -11.18
CA GLN A 26 -2.73 22.14 -10.76
C GLN A 26 -2.63 22.88 -9.42
N LEU A 27 -1.95 22.31 -8.43
CA LEU A 27 -1.77 22.94 -7.12
C LEU A 27 -0.90 24.21 -7.22
N PHE A 28 0.14 24.18 -8.04
CA PHE A 28 1.00 25.32 -8.26
C PHE A 28 0.25 26.48 -8.96
N ALA A 29 -0.50 26.17 -10.03
CA ALA A 29 -1.31 27.16 -10.73
C ALA A 29 -2.38 27.78 -9.82
N THR A 30 -3.05 26.97 -9.01
CA THR A 30 -4.04 27.45 -8.03
C THR A 30 -3.38 28.31 -6.95
N GLY A 31 -2.22 27.88 -6.45
CA GLY A 31 -1.45 28.65 -5.46
C GLY A 31 -1.01 30.01 -5.98
N MET A 32 -0.50 30.08 -7.21
CA MET A 32 -0.13 31.34 -7.86
C MET A 32 -1.32 32.27 -8.04
N ALA A 33 -2.47 31.75 -8.44
CA ALA A 33 -3.70 32.52 -8.61
C ALA A 33 -4.17 33.13 -7.28
N LEU A 34 -4.15 32.35 -6.20
CA LEU A 34 -4.49 32.80 -4.85
C LEU A 34 -3.49 33.82 -4.31
N ASP A 35 -2.20 33.65 -4.57
CA ASP A 35 -1.18 34.60 -4.13
C ASP A 35 -1.31 35.93 -4.86
N ALA A 36 -1.59 35.92 -6.16
CA ALA A 36 -1.89 37.12 -6.94
C ALA A 36 -3.14 37.85 -6.42
N ALA A 37 -4.17 37.14 -6.01
CA ALA A 37 -5.37 37.71 -5.38
C ALA A 37 -5.02 38.41 -4.05
N LYS A 38 -4.26 37.70 -3.21
CA LYS A 38 -3.77 38.25 -1.92
C LYS A 38 -3.00 39.56 -2.10
N GLN A 39 -2.15 39.62 -3.11
CA GLN A 39 -1.39 40.86 -3.41
C GLN A 39 -2.30 42.00 -3.83
N LYS A 40 -3.32 41.73 -4.66
CA LYS A 40 -4.32 42.78 -5.08
C LYS A 40 -5.12 43.29 -3.89
N VAL A 41 -5.52 42.39 -2.98
CA VAL A 41 -6.22 42.78 -1.74
C VAL A 41 -5.34 43.66 -0.88
N ALA A 42 -4.07 43.30 -0.68
CA ALA A 42 -3.11 44.05 0.11
C ALA A 42 -2.81 45.43 -0.47
N ALA A 43 -2.87 45.58 -1.80
CA ALA A 43 -2.68 46.82 -2.51
C ALA A 43 -3.95 47.71 -2.53
N GLY A 44 -5.08 47.27 -1.98
CA GLY A 44 -6.34 48.00 -2.04
C GLY A 44 -6.96 48.09 -3.46
N GLN A 45 -6.47 47.25 -4.38
CA GLN A 45 -6.90 47.20 -5.79
C GLN A 45 -7.89 46.05 -6.09
N ALA A 46 -8.37 45.40 -5.07
CA ALA A 46 -9.21 44.23 -5.21
C ALA A 46 -10.71 44.62 -5.28
N ASP A 47 -11.34 44.30 -6.36
CA ASP A 47 -12.77 44.29 -6.47
C ASP A 47 -13.33 43.00 -5.82
N PRO A 48 -14.29 43.09 -4.87
CA PRO A 48 -14.85 41.92 -4.17
C PRO A 48 -15.38 40.85 -5.10
N SER A 49 -16.06 41.21 -6.19
CA SER A 49 -16.61 40.27 -7.16
C SER A 49 -15.51 39.50 -7.92
N SER A 50 -14.39 40.15 -8.20
CA SER A 50 -13.24 39.51 -8.84
C SER A 50 -12.53 38.54 -7.92
N ILE A 51 -12.51 38.79 -6.62
CA ILE A 51 -11.96 37.89 -5.62
C ILE A 51 -12.85 36.67 -5.45
N GLU A 52 -14.16 36.88 -5.33
CA GLU A 52 -15.13 35.79 -5.22
C GLU A 52 -15.04 34.84 -6.43
N ALA A 53 -15.05 35.39 -7.65
CA ALA A 53 -14.89 34.61 -8.89
C ALA A 53 -13.56 33.83 -8.92
N LEU A 54 -12.47 34.37 -8.38
CA LEU A 54 -11.18 33.69 -8.33
C LEU A 54 -11.16 32.57 -7.28
N ILE A 55 -11.80 32.78 -6.14
CA ILE A 55 -11.98 31.73 -5.11
C ILE A 55 -12.79 30.59 -5.70
N ASP A 56 -13.94 30.87 -6.34
CA ASP A 56 -14.78 29.86 -6.97
C ASP A 56 -14.05 29.08 -8.06
N SER A 57 -13.28 29.77 -8.90
CA SER A 57 -12.43 29.13 -9.92
C SER A 57 -11.34 28.24 -9.29
N SER A 58 -10.75 28.69 -8.20
CA SER A 58 -9.72 27.92 -7.49
C SER A 58 -10.31 26.66 -6.84
N LEU A 59 -11.47 26.77 -6.23
CA LEU A 59 -12.21 25.64 -5.66
C LEU A 59 -12.60 24.64 -6.75
N ALA A 60 -13.12 25.09 -7.88
CA ALA A 60 -13.47 24.25 -9.01
C ALA A 60 -12.23 23.52 -9.58
N SER A 61 -11.08 24.17 -9.63
CA SER A 61 -9.80 23.59 -10.07
C SER A 61 -9.33 22.50 -9.12
N ILE A 62 -9.44 22.72 -7.81
CA ILE A 62 -9.12 21.73 -6.78
C ILE A 62 -10.04 20.51 -6.88
N ASP A 63 -11.34 20.72 -7.02
CA ASP A 63 -12.33 19.64 -7.14
C ASP A 63 -12.09 18.79 -8.41
N GLU A 64 -11.72 19.42 -9.51
CA GLU A 64 -11.34 18.70 -10.73
C GLU A 64 -10.08 17.88 -10.55
N ALA A 65 -9.05 18.43 -9.91
CA ALA A 65 -7.83 17.72 -9.59
C ALA A 65 -8.11 16.48 -8.71
N VAL A 66 -8.96 16.62 -7.69
CA VAL A 66 -9.36 15.51 -6.81
C VAL A 66 -10.11 14.43 -7.59
N ARG A 67 -11.03 14.81 -8.50
CA ARG A 67 -11.76 13.84 -9.35
C ARG A 67 -10.81 13.06 -10.25
N GLN A 68 -9.88 13.74 -10.90
CA GLN A 68 -8.90 13.08 -11.79
C GLN A 68 -7.97 12.14 -11.02
N ILE A 69 -7.48 12.55 -9.86
CA ILE A 69 -6.69 11.69 -8.97
C ILE A 69 -7.49 10.43 -8.59
N ARG A 70 -8.74 10.57 -8.18
CA ARG A 70 -9.61 9.44 -7.86
C ARG A 70 -9.79 8.49 -9.04
N THR A 71 -9.99 9.01 -10.25
CA THR A 71 -10.14 8.21 -11.47
C THR A 71 -8.88 7.42 -11.79
N ILE A 72 -7.71 8.05 -11.68
CA ILE A 72 -6.42 7.39 -11.91
C ILE A 72 -6.20 6.29 -10.87
N VAL A 73 -6.44 6.58 -9.59
CA VAL A 73 -6.32 5.60 -8.50
C VAL A 73 -7.31 4.44 -8.67
N HIS A 74 -8.54 4.72 -9.10
CA HIS A 74 -9.55 3.69 -9.38
C HIS A 74 -9.10 2.78 -10.54
N ASN A 75 -8.64 3.35 -11.64
CA ASN A 75 -8.17 2.58 -12.79
C ASN A 75 -6.94 1.72 -12.46
N LEU A 76 -6.04 2.22 -11.58
CA LEU A 76 -4.92 1.44 -11.08
C LEU A 76 -5.39 0.25 -10.24
N ARG A 77 -6.37 0.45 -9.35
CA ARG A 77 -6.96 -0.62 -8.52
C ARG A 77 -7.65 -1.68 -9.36
N GLU A 78 -8.42 -1.30 -10.39
CA GLU A 78 -9.07 -2.27 -11.28
C GLU A 78 -8.06 -3.08 -12.10
N ARG A 79 -6.97 -2.46 -12.54
CA ARG A 79 -5.87 -3.19 -13.19
C ARG A 79 -5.10 -4.09 -12.23
N ASP A 80 -4.90 -3.65 -10.99
CA ASP A 80 -4.27 -4.48 -9.95
C ASP A 80 -5.15 -5.68 -9.57
N LYS A 81 -6.48 -5.56 -9.61
CA LYS A 81 -7.42 -6.68 -9.38
C LYS A 81 -7.37 -7.74 -10.48
N ALA A 82 -6.99 -7.36 -11.70
CA ALA A 82 -6.77 -8.32 -12.79
C ALA A 82 -5.49 -9.15 -12.62
N VAL A 83 -4.60 -8.74 -11.68
CA VAL A 83 -3.38 -9.46 -11.30
C VAL A 83 -3.68 -10.23 -10.02
N GLY A 84 -3.36 -11.52 -10.00
CA GLY A 84 -3.61 -12.40 -8.85
C GLY A 84 -2.90 -11.94 -7.57
N LEU A 85 -3.41 -12.38 -6.42
CA LEU A 85 -2.91 -11.96 -5.11
C LEU A 85 -1.44 -12.33 -4.91
N VAL A 86 -1.03 -13.54 -5.29
CA VAL A 86 0.37 -14.00 -5.18
C VAL A 86 1.32 -13.04 -5.90
N GLU A 87 0.99 -12.64 -7.12
CA GLU A 87 1.82 -11.75 -7.92
C GLU A 87 1.85 -10.32 -7.33
N ARG A 88 0.73 -9.84 -6.80
CA ARG A 88 0.66 -8.55 -6.10
C ARG A 88 1.56 -8.53 -4.86
N ILE A 89 1.58 -9.61 -4.07
CA ILE A 89 2.46 -9.76 -2.89
C ILE A 89 3.94 -9.77 -3.33
N ARG A 90 4.28 -10.55 -4.36
CA ARG A 90 5.65 -10.61 -4.92
C ARG A 90 6.12 -9.23 -5.37
N ARG A 91 5.24 -8.47 -6.01
CA ARG A 91 5.52 -7.10 -6.46
C ARG A 91 5.85 -6.17 -5.30
N GLU A 92 5.06 -6.16 -4.24
CA GLU A 92 5.33 -5.31 -3.05
C GLU A 92 6.69 -5.63 -2.42
N SER A 93 7.04 -6.90 -2.30
CA SER A 93 8.35 -7.33 -1.82
C SER A 93 9.49 -6.83 -2.71
N SER A 94 9.33 -6.92 -4.03
CA SER A 94 10.35 -6.48 -5.00
C SER A 94 10.53 -4.96 -5.01
N LEU A 95 9.43 -4.20 -4.94
CA LEU A 95 9.46 -2.72 -4.93
C LEU A 95 10.17 -2.15 -3.70
N THR A 96 10.05 -2.82 -2.55
CA THR A 96 10.62 -2.33 -1.30
C THR A 96 12.14 -2.58 -1.20
N ARG A 97 12.68 -3.45 -2.05
CA ARG A 97 14.12 -3.81 -2.06
C ARG A 97 15.05 -2.59 -2.10
N SER A 98 14.74 -1.61 -2.94
CA SER A 98 15.57 -0.40 -3.06
C SER A 98 15.54 0.45 -1.80
N ALA A 99 14.39 0.55 -1.14
CA ALA A 99 14.22 1.33 0.09
C ALA A 99 14.84 0.62 1.31
N LEU A 100 14.83 -0.72 1.33
CA LEU A 100 15.43 -1.52 2.39
C LEU A 100 16.97 -1.61 2.27
N GLY A 101 17.52 -1.57 1.06
CA GLY A 101 18.93 -1.84 0.78
C GLY A 101 19.27 -3.34 0.73
N PHE A 102 18.30 -4.22 0.93
CA PHE A 102 18.41 -5.67 0.83
C PHE A 102 17.11 -6.29 0.28
N ALA A 103 17.15 -7.56 -0.13
CA ALA A 103 15.95 -8.29 -0.56
C ALA A 103 15.29 -8.95 0.65
N PRO A 104 14.03 -8.60 0.99
CA PRO A 104 13.31 -9.32 2.02
C PRO A 104 13.03 -10.76 1.57
N SER A 105 13.07 -11.71 2.50
CA SER A 105 12.65 -13.08 2.24
C SER A 105 11.13 -13.14 2.19
N LEU A 106 10.57 -13.68 1.11
CA LEU A 106 9.14 -13.85 0.93
C LEU A 106 8.79 -15.34 0.87
N VAL A 107 7.90 -15.77 1.75
CA VAL A 107 7.37 -17.13 1.80
C VAL A 107 5.85 -17.06 1.66
N ILE A 108 5.30 -17.71 0.63
CA ILE A 108 3.86 -17.82 0.42
C ILE A 108 3.51 -19.30 0.51
N THR A 109 2.52 -19.63 1.33
CA THR A 109 2.11 -21.02 1.54
C THR A 109 0.60 -21.21 1.37
N LEU A 110 0.21 -22.34 0.83
CA LEU A 110 -1.16 -22.80 0.76
C LEU A 110 -1.27 -24.15 1.48
N ASP A 111 -2.05 -24.21 2.55
CA ASP A 111 -2.20 -25.41 3.40
C ASP A 111 -0.83 -25.99 3.84
N GLY A 112 0.10 -25.11 4.20
CA GLY A 112 1.46 -25.48 4.62
C GLY A 112 2.43 -25.85 3.50
N ARG A 113 2.02 -25.79 2.22
CA ARG A 113 2.87 -26.03 1.06
C ARG A 113 3.37 -24.72 0.50
N ALA A 114 4.68 -24.55 0.42
CA ALA A 114 5.28 -23.35 -0.18
C ALA A 114 4.99 -23.26 -1.69
N ILE A 115 4.65 -22.07 -2.16
CA ILE A 115 4.51 -21.74 -3.57
C ILE A 115 5.88 -21.28 -4.07
N ASN A 116 6.59 -22.18 -4.76
CA ASN A 116 7.93 -21.95 -5.28
C ASN A 116 7.89 -21.82 -6.82
N SER A 117 8.74 -20.96 -7.36
CA SER A 117 8.79 -20.61 -8.80
C SER A 117 9.25 -21.74 -9.74
N ASP A 118 9.59 -22.91 -9.22
CA ASP A 118 10.34 -23.93 -9.99
C ASP A 118 9.56 -25.23 -10.30
N LEU A 119 8.23 -25.26 -10.08
CA LEU A 119 7.44 -26.48 -10.27
C LEU A 119 6.42 -26.34 -11.40
N ASP A 120 6.31 -27.37 -12.26
CA ASP A 120 5.34 -27.46 -13.38
C ASP A 120 3.86 -27.28 -12.96
N ASN A 121 3.54 -27.36 -11.67
CA ASN A 121 2.19 -27.17 -11.10
C ASN A 121 2.01 -25.85 -10.36
N GLU A 122 2.94 -24.93 -10.45
CA GLU A 122 2.88 -23.64 -9.69
C GLU A 122 1.64 -22.83 -10.06
N LEU A 123 1.29 -22.74 -11.34
CA LEU A 123 0.12 -21.98 -11.79
C LEU A 123 -1.18 -22.48 -11.18
N VAL A 124 -1.36 -23.80 -11.05
CA VAL A 124 -2.56 -24.38 -10.45
C VAL A 124 -2.65 -24.02 -8.96
N VAL A 125 -1.53 -24.07 -8.24
CA VAL A 125 -1.49 -23.71 -6.81
C VAL A 125 -1.69 -22.21 -6.60
N ILE A 126 -1.16 -21.38 -7.50
CA ILE A 126 -1.39 -19.92 -7.49
C ILE A 126 -2.87 -19.61 -7.73
N ASP A 127 -3.49 -20.22 -8.74
CA ASP A 127 -4.91 -20.02 -9.05
C ASP A 127 -5.80 -20.47 -7.86
N GLU A 128 -5.43 -21.55 -7.19
CA GLU A 128 -6.13 -22.02 -6.01
C GLU A 128 -5.96 -21.06 -4.82
N PHE A 129 -4.75 -20.55 -4.58
CA PHE A 129 -4.47 -19.56 -3.54
C PHE A 129 -5.27 -18.28 -3.78
N ASP A 130 -5.19 -17.74 -4.99
CA ASP A 130 -5.85 -16.50 -5.38
C ASP A 130 -7.38 -16.66 -5.32
N GLY A 131 -7.90 -17.82 -5.71
CA GLY A 131 -9.34 -18.12 -5.67
C GLY A 131 -9.93 -18.31 -4.28
N ARG A 132 -9.11 -18.57 -3.24
CA ARG A 132 -9.59 -18.71 -1.85
C ARG A 132 -9.77 -17.39 -1.11
N VAL A 133 -9.16 -16.32 -1.59
CA VAL A 133 -9.17 -15.00 -0.94
C VAL A 133 -10.03 -14.05 -1.75
N ASP A 134 -11.11 -13.54 -1.16
CA ASP A 134 -11.97 -12.60 -1.85
C ASP A 134 -11.24 -11.28 -2.20
N PRO A 135 -11.75 -10.48 -3.15
CA PRO A 135 -11.08 -9.27 -3.62
C PRO A 135 -10.83 -8.23 -2.53
N ASP A 136 -11.77 -8.04 -1.60
CA ASP A 136 -11.62 -7.03 -0.54
C ASP A 136 -10.57 -7.44 0.48
N LEU A 137 -10.55 -8.74 0.84
CA LEU A 137 -9.53 -9.31 1.71
C LEU A 137 -8.17 -9.31 1.01
N SER A 138 -8.12 -9.60 -0.29
CA SER A 138 -6.89 -9.54 -1.11
C SER A 138 -6.26 -8.14 -1.10
N ASP A 139 -7.08 -7.08 -1.23
CA ASP A 139 -6.61 -5.70 -1.16
C ASP A 139 -6.00 -5.38 0.20
N ASP A 140 -6.61 -5.88 1.28
CA ASP A 140 -6.09 -5.68 2.63
C ASP A 140 -4.81 -6.49 2.90
N VAL A 141 -4.72 -7.73 2.42
CA VAL A 141 -3.48 -8.52 2.49
C VAL A 141 -2.32 -7.78 1.85
N VAL A 142 -2.50 -7.26 0.63
CA VAL A 142 -1.46 -6.47 -0.06
C VAL A 142 -1.12 -5.20 0.73
N ALA A 143 -2.13 -4.52 1.27
CA ALA A 143 -1.91 -3.31 2.07
C ALA A 143 -1.12 -3.57 3.36
N ILE A 144 -1.37 -4.71 4.04
CA ILE A 144 -0.61 -5.13 5.23
C ILE A 144 0.84 -5.42 4.87
N VAL A 145 1.11 -6.16 3.81
CA VAL A 145 2.48 -6.45 3.34
C VAL A 145 3.22 -5.16 3.00
N ARG A 146 2.60 -4.26 2.26
CA ARG A 146 3.15 -2.94 1.90
C ARG A 146 3.50 -2.11 3.12
N GLU A 147 2.56 -1.98 4.05
CA GLU A 147 2.74 -1.17 5.27
C GLU A 147 3.82 -1.77 6.18
N GLY A 148 3.84 -3.09 6.35
CA GLY A 148 4.87 -3.77 7.13
C GLY A 148 6.27 -3.55 6.57
N LEU A 149 6.46 -3.75 5.28
CA LEU A 149 7.74 -3.50 4.60
C LEU A 149 8.13 -2.01 4.63
N SER A 150 7.16 -1.10 4.47
CA SER A 150 7.39 0.34 4.59
C SER A 150 7.83 0.74 6.00
N ASN A 151 7.26 0.13 7.03
CA ASN A 151 7.65 0.37 8.43
C ASN A 151 9.09 -0.08 8.68
N ILE A 152 9.50 -1.24 8.15
CA ILE A 152 10.88 -1.72 8.23
C ILE A 152 11.82 -0.72 7.55
N ALA A 153 11.52 -0.30 6.33
CA ALA A 153 12.35 0.64 5.57
C ALA A 153 12.52 2.00 6.27
N ARG A 154 11.48 2.50 6.93
CA ARG A 154 11.51 3.83 7.56
C ARG A 154 12.06 3.82 8.98
N HIS A 155 11.89 2.74 9.72
CA HIS A 155 12.03 2.78 11.17
C HIS A 155 12.94 1.74 11.76
N ALA A 156 13.11 0.58 11.13
CA ALA A 156 13.76 -0.56 11.78
C ALA A 156 15.29 -0.50 11.78
N HIS A 157 15.93 0.09 10.77
CA HIS A 157 17.36 -0.06 10.53
C HIS A 157 17.78 -1.54 10.49
N ALA A 158 16.91 -2.37 9.91
CA ALA A 158 17.09 -3.80 9.81
C ALA A 158 18.13 -4.16 8.74
N THR A 159 18.72 -5.32 8.87
CA THR A 159 19.60 -5.94 7.85
C THR A 159 18.95 -7.15 7.20
N ALA A 160 17.90 -7.68 7.81
CA ALA A 160 17.08 -8.77 7.28
C ALA A 160 15.61 -8.59 7.62
N ALA A 161 14.76 -9.03 6.73
CA ALA A 161 13.31 -9.08 6.93
C ALA A 161 12.72 -10.32 6.27
N THR A 162 11.68 -10.87 6.87
CA THR A 162 10.93 -12.00 6.34
C THR A 162 9.45 -11.68 6.33
N VAL A 163 8.79 -11.93 5.21
CA VAL A 163 7.35 -11.84 5.04
C VAL A 163 6.82 -13.24 4.74
N CYS A 164 5.93 -13.73 5.59
CA CYS A 164 5.22 -14.99 5.36
C CYS A 164 3.74 -14.68 5.15
N VAL A 165 3.16 -15.20 4.08
CA VAL A 165 1.71 -15.16 3.82
C VAL A 165 1.21 -16.58 3.67
N ASP A 166 0.40 -17.02 4.60
CA ASP A 166 -0.17 -18.36 4.64
C ASP A 166 -1.69 -18.31 4.45
N VAL A 167 -2.20 -19.06 3.49
CA VAL A 167 -3.62 -19.33 3.33
C VAL A 167 -3.87 -20.79 3.67
N SER A 168 -4.73 -21.04 4.62
CA SER A 168 -5.03 -22.40 5.10
C SER A 168 -6.52 -22.60 5.32
N GLY A 169 -7.00 -23.81 5.03
CA GLY A 169 -8.41 -24.18 5.15
C GLY A 169 -9.30 -23.54 4.08
N GLN A 170 -10.59 -23.79 4.17
CA GLN A 170 -11.60 -23.28 3.24
C GLN A 170 -12.86 -22.85 3.99
N GLY A 171 -13.65 -21.96 3.38
CA GLY A 171 -14.91 -21.50 3.93
C GLY A 171 -14.71 -20.90 5.33
N LYS A 172 -15.65 -21.17 6.24
CA LYS A 172 -15.65 -20.62 7.60
C LYS A 172 -14.44 -21.00 8.48
N THR A 173 -13.74 -22.10 8.15
CA THR A 173 -12.52 -22.51 8.86
C THR A 173 -11.27 -21.99 8.22
N GLY A 174 -11.38 -21.47 6.99
CA GLY A 174 -10.27 -20.91 6.23
C GLY A 174 -9.76 -19.58 6.83
N ARG A 175 -8.46 -19.40 6.76
CA ARG A 175 -7.77 -18.21 7.28
C ARG A 175 -6.62 -17.79 6.39
N VAL A 176 -6.40 -16.49 6.31
CA VAL A 176 -5.14 -15.92 5.86
C VAL A 176 -4.36 -15.41 7.07
N ARG A 177 -3.07 -15.74 7.12
CA ARG A 177 -2.13 -15.27 8.15
C ARG A 177 -0.96 -14.57 7.48
N ILE A 178 -0.64 -13.40 7.96
CA ILE A 178 0.55 -12.65 7.55
C ILE A 178 1.46 -12.51 8.76
N THR A 179 2.72 -12.87 8.61
CA THR A 179 3.76 -12.66 9.61
C THR A 179 4.89 -11.87 8.97
N ILE A 180 5.28 -10.78 9.57
CA ILE A 180 6.38 -9.93 9.10
C ILE A 180 7.36 -9.78 10.26
N ASN A 181 8.60 -10.18 10.03
CA ASN A 181 9.68 -10.12 11.03
C ASN A 181 10.83 -9.30 10.46
N ASP A 182 11.47 -8.52 11.30
CA ASP A 182 12.74 -7.85 11.02
C ASP A 182 13.71 -8.02 12.20
N ASP A 183 15.00 -7.83 11.92
CA ASP A 183 16.09 -7.87 12.90
C ASP A 183 16.52 -6.47 13.36
N GLY A 184 15.68 -5.46 13.16
CA GLY A 184 15.97 -4.07 13.46
C GLY A 184 15.85 -3.72 14.95
N ARG A 185 15.69 -2.44 15.24
CA ARG A 185 15.64 -1.92 16.63
C ARG A 185 14.30 -2.10 17.35
N GLY A 186 13.32 -2.72 16.71
CA GLY A 186 12.02 -2.97 17.30
C GLY A 186 11.08 -1.75 17.33
N ILE A 187 9.94 -1.93 17.97
CA ILE A 187 8.91 -0.90 18.15
C ILE A 187 9.26 -0.02 19.34
N ASP A 188 9.29 1.29 19.15
CA ASP A 188 9.46 2.26 20.24
C ASP A 188 8.10 2.50 20.94
N PRO A 189 7.92 2.06 22.21
CA PRO A 189 6.67 2.20 22.93
C PRO A 189 6.29 3.68 23.18
N SER A 190 7.26 4.60 23.13
CA SER A 190 7.03 6.02 23.36
C SER A 190 6.41 6.74 22.15
N ARG A 191 6.46 6.13 20.96
CA ARG A 191 5.85 6.65 19.74
C ARG A 191 4.38 6.25 19.62
N THR A 192 3.54 6.86 20.40
CA THR A 192 2.09 6.61 20.50
C THR A 192 1.27 6.92 19.23
N ARG A 193 1.87 7.42 18.17
CA ARG A 193 1.19 7.71 16.88
C ARG A 193 1.82 6.93 15.73
N ASN A 194 1.75 5.62 15.79
CA ASN A 194 2.06 4.81 14.62
C ASN A 194 0.76 4.55 13.85
N SER A 195 0.40 5.49 12.96
CA SER A 195 -0.83 5.39 12.14
C SER A 195 -0.86 4.09 11.30
N GLY A 196 0.30 3.58 10.90
CA GLY A 196 0.43 2.33 10.15
C GLY A 196 -0.03 1.11 10.94
N LEU A 197 0.43 0.95 12.20
CA LEU A 197 -0.01 -0.17 13.07
C LEU A 197 -1.51 -0.06 13.40
N ALA A 198 -2.02 1.15 13.66
CA ALA A 198 -3.44 1.37 13.88
C ALA A 198 -4.28 1.01 12.65
N ASN A 199 -3.82 1.33 11.46
CA ASN A 199 -4.48 0.97 10.20
C ASN A 199 -4.48 -0.55 9.96
N MET A 200 -3.39 -1.26 10.29
CA MET A 200 -3.34 -2.72 10.23
C MET A 200 -4.34 -3.37 11.20
N ALA A 201 -4.42 -2.86 12.44
CA ALA A 201 -5.38 -3.32 13.43
C ALA A 201 -6.82 -3.09 12.99
N GLU A 202 -7.12 -1.93 12.40
CA GLU A 202 -8.45 -1.61 11.87
C GLU A 202 -8.86 -2.54 10.72
N ARG A 203 -7.93 -2.84 9.80
CA ARG A 203 -8.16 -3.80 8.73
C ARG A 203 -8.43 -5.21 9.26
N ALA A 204 -7.72 -5.66 10.29
CA ALA A 204 -8.00 -6.93 10.94
C ALA A 204 -9.42 -6.97 11.53
N ARG A 205 -9.83 -5.93 12.26
CA ARG A 205 -11.18 -5.82 12.84
C ARG A 205 -12.28 -5.84 11.78
N ARG A 206 -12.08 -5.19 10.65
CA ARG A 206 -13.02 -5.16 9.52
C ARG A 206 -13.32 -6.55 8.98
N HIS A 207 -12.33 -7.45 9.01
CA HIS A 207 -12.46 -8.84 8.61
C HIS A 207 -12.69 -9.81 9.80
N HIS A 208 -13.11 -9.32 10.97
CA HIS A 208 -13.30 -10.16 12.17
C HIS A 208 -12.04 -10.95 12.56
N GLY A 209 -10.87 -10.43 12.24
CA GLY A 209 -9.56 -11.01 12.48
C GLY A 209 -8.85 -10.44 13.69
N SER A 210 -7.56 -10.72 13.80
CA SER A 210 -6.69 -10.23 14.87
C SER A 210 -5.40 -9.63 14.33
N PHE A 211 -4.83 -8.73 15.12
CA PHE A 211 -3.57 -8.06 14.85
C PHE A 211 -2.74 -7.96 16.12
N ASP A 212 -1.48 -8.36 16.04
CA ASP A 212 -0.48 -8.20 17.08
C ASP A 212 0.81 -7.62 16.48
N ALA A 213 1.49 -6.78 17.26
CA ALA A 213 2.80 -6.25 16.94
C ALA A 213 3.66 -6.24 18.19
N ASP A 214 4.68 -7.08 18.21
CA ASP A 214 5.55 -7.32 19.35
C ASP A 214 7.03 -7.10 19.00
N SER A 215 7.87 -7.02 20.01
CA SER A 215 9.31 -7.19 19.81
C SER A 215 9.60 -8.58 19.25
N GLY A 216 10.56 -8.68 18.35
CA GLY A 216 10.98 -9.94 17.76
C GLY A 216 11.59 -10.91 18.80
N ASP A 217 11.97 -12.10 18.34
CA ASP A 217 12.55 -13.14 19.18
C ASP A 217 13.76 -12.62 19.96
N GLY A 218 13.75 -12.82 21.29
CA GLY A 218 14.82 -12.32 22.17
C GLY A 218 14.83 -10.81 22.39
N GLY A 219 13.76 -10.08 22.00
CA GLY A 219 13.64 -8.63 22.16
C GLY A 219 14.35 -7.82 21.08
N VAL A 220 14.78 -8.46 20.00
CA VAL A 220 15.43 -7.82 18.84
C VAL A 220 14.45 -7.76 17.67
N GLY A 221 14.38 -6.59 17.00
CA GLY A 221 13.53 -6.40 15.86
C GLY A 221 12.03 -6.30 16.19
N THR A 222 11.21 -6.46 15.18
CA THR A 222 9.75 -6.42 15.28
C THR A 222 9.13 -7.69 14.69
N GLN A 223 8.08 -8.18 15.33
CA GLN A 223 7.20 -9.21 14.77
C GLN A 223 5.79 -8.65 14.66
N ILE A 224 5.26 -8.66 13.44
CA ILE A 224 3.86 -8.35 13.14
C ILE A 224 3.15 -9.64 12.79
N ARG A 225 1.97 -9.86 13.39
CA ARG A 225 1.04 -10.94 13.06
C ARG A 225 -0.33 -10.37 12.74
N TRP A 226 -0.83 -10.69 11.58
CA TRP A 226 -2.15 -10.31 11.11
C TRP A 226 -2.89 -11.55 10.63
N ILE A 227 -4.12 -11.76 11.09
CA ILE A 227 -4.92 -12.94 10.76
C ILE A 227 -6.34 -12.49 10.44
N ALA A 228 -6.90 -13.02 9.36
CA ALA A 228 -8.31 -12.86 9.05
C ALA A 228 -8.93 -14.19 8.57
N PRO A 229 -10.22 -14.45 8.86
CA PRO A 229 -10.96 -15.52 8.23
C PRO A 229 -11.12 -15.25 6.72
N LEU A 230 -11.21 -16.32 5.91
CA LEU A 230 -11.47 -16.21 4.47
C LEU A 230 -12.94 -15.87 4.18
N GLU A 231 -13.85 -16.29 5.05
CA GLU A 231 -15.28 -15.94 5.03
C GLU A 231 -15.63 -15.28 6.36
N GLY A 232 -16.16 -14.08 6.30
CA GLY A 232 -16.62 -13.29 7.45
C GLY A 232 -18.08 -13.54 7.81
#